data_b354c00c081f41f6e974fd8a9341ab5e
#
_entry.id   b354c00c081f41f6e974fd8a9341ab5e
#
_cell.length_a   1.000
_cell.length_b   1.000
_cell.length_c   1.000
_cell.angle_alpha   90.00
_cell.angle_beta   90.00
_cell.angle_gamma   90.00
#
_symmetry.space_group_name_H-M   'P 1'
#
loop_
_entity.id
_entity.type
_entity.pdbx_description
1 polymer ?
#
loop_
_entity_poly.entity_id
_entity_poly.type
_entity_poly.pdbx_seq_one_letter_code
_entity_poly.pdbx_strand_id
1 'polypeptide(L)'
;MKNSYVLVTGASSGIGLQIAQIFAEKGYNIILTARRKDKLKEFAESISNSHKVKVDFIPSDLSDPAAPQDIYNFCKNNNYQIDILVNNAGYGIKTPFHETSMEDEEKFIRVLGVSVIALSKIFIPGMLERGNGKIMIISSVAAFAPPSAIQALYGPIKTFMNRFSDSLNINYNHKGCLLYTSDAADE
;
A
#
# COMPACT_ATOMS: atom_id res chain seq x y z
N MET A 1 19.93 -7.03 8.26
CA MET A 1 18.92 -6.27 7.49
C MET A 1 19.41 -5.77 6.12
N LYS A 2 20.56 -6.23 5.59
CA LYS A 2 21.13 -5.67 4.34
C LYS A 2 20.24 -5.76 3.07
N ASN A 3 19.22 -6.60 3.05
CA ASN A 3 18.32 -6.76 1.88
C ASN A 3 16.82 -6.66 2.21
N SER A 4 16.47 -6.17 3.40
CA SER A 4 15.08 -5.96 3.80
C SER A 4 14.54 -4.65 3.20
N TYR A 5 13.43 -4.73 2.51
CA TYR A 5 12.78 -3.58 1.88
C TYR A 5 11.35 -3.40 2.37
N VAL A 6 10.95 -2.15 2.44
CA VAL A 6 9.56 -1.73 2.62
C VAL A 6 9.03 -1.24 1.27
N LEU A 7 7.98 -1.86 0.77
CA LEU A 7 7.26 -1.40 -0.40
C LEU A 7 6.07 -0.54 0.02
N VAL A 8 6.04 0.72 -0.41
CA VAL A 8 4.98 1.68 -0.05
C VAL A 8 4.22 2.10 -1.28
N THR A 9 2.91 1.84 -1.32
CA THR A 9 2.03 2.30 -2.39
C THR A 9 1.46 3.69 -2.09
N GLY A 10 1.22 4.50 -3.14
CA GLY A 10 0.76 5.87 -2.97
C GLY A 10 1.80 6.81 -2.35
N ALA A 11 3.10 6.49 -2.53
CA ALA A 11 4.22 7.16 -1.85
C ALA A 11 4.63 8.52 -2.43
N SER A 12 3.89 9.08 -3.39
CA SER A 12 4.23 10.38 -4.01
C SER A 12 3.69 11.60 -3.27
N SER A 13 3.07 11.44 -2.10
CA SER A 13 2.59 12.53 -1.23
C SER A 13 1.96 11.99 0.07
N GLY A 14 1.68 12.89 1.01
CA GLY A 14 0.85 12.63 2.19
C GLY A 14 1.35 11.47 3.06
N ILE A 15 0.41 10.67 3.56
CA ILE A 15 0.68 9.58 4.52
C ILE A 15 1.70 8.58 3.98
N GLY A 16 1.58 8.15 2.71
CA GLY A 16 2.52 7.18 2.13
C GLY A 16 3.97 7.67 2.09
N LEU A 17 4.18 8.95 1.78
CA LEU A 17 5.52 9.55 1.82
C LEU A 17 6.08 9.61 3.25
N GLN A 18 5.26 10.03 4.21
CA GLN A 18 5.67 10.09 5.63
C GLN A 18 6.02 8.69 6.18
N ILE A 19 5.21 7.68 5.87
CA ILE A 19 5.51 6.29 6.24
C ILE A 19 6.85 5.83 5.64
N ALA A 20 7.10 6.13 4.37
CA ALA A 20 8.38 5.80 3.73
C ALA A 20 9.57 6.46 4.43
N GLN A 21 9.45 7.73 4.83
CA GLN A 21 10.48 8.45 5.59
C GLN A 21 10.72 7.82 6.98
N ILE A 22 9.67 7.51 7.72
CA ILE A 22 9.76 6.88 9.05
C ILE A 22 10.47 5.51 8.95
N PHE A 23 10.17 4.70 7.94
CA PHE A 23 10.88 3.43 7.75
C PHE A 23 12.33 3.64 7.35
N ALA A 24 12.63 4.65 6.53
CA ALA A 24 14.01 5.00 6.18
C ALA A 24 14.82 5.47 7.40
N GLU A 25 14.24 6.28 8.28
CA GLU A 25 14.83 6.66 9.58
C GLU A 25 15.17 5.45 10.45
N LYS A 26 14.36 4.41 10.39
CA LYS A 26 14.60 3.12 11.08
C LYS A 26 15.61 2.22 10.36
N GLY A 27 16.22 2.68 9.27
CA GLY A 27 17.27 1.96 8.53
C GLY A 27 16.77 0.92 7.53
N TYR A 28 15.48 0.92 7.17
CA TYR A 28 14.94 0.06 6.11
C TYR A 28 15.25 0.63 4.73
N ASN A 29 15.52 -0.23 3.77
CA ASN A 29 15.51 0.16 2.37
C ASN A 29 14.07 0.31 1.87
N ILE A 30 13.82 1.20 0.91
CA ILE A 30 12.46 1.58 0.52
C ILE A 30 12.26 1.38 -0.98
N ILE A 31 11.09 0.86 -1.35
CA ILE A 31 10.56 0.91 -2.71
C ILE A 31 9.31 1.80 -2.70
N LEU A 32 9.38 2.88 -3.47
CA LEU A 32 8.26 3.81 -3.62
C LEU A 32 7.47 3.47 -4.88
N THR A 33 6.13 3.39 -4.78
CA THR A 33 5.30 3.28 -5.98
C THR A 33 4.11 4.24 -5.95
N ALA A 34 3.90 4.91 -7.07
CA ALA A 34 2.76 5.80 -7.35
C ALA A 34 2.78 6.15 -8.85
N ARG A 35 1.80 6.94 -9.32
CA ARG A 35 1.69 7.34 -10.73
C ARG A 35 2.73 8.38 -11.17
N ARG A 36 3.08 9.32 -10.29
CA ARG A 36 3.92 10.50 -10.61
C ARG A 36 5.41 10.16 -10.53
N LYS A 37 6.00 9.80 -11.67
CA LYS A 37 7.41 9.40 -11.77
C LYS A 37 8.37 10.45 -11.22
N ASP A 38 8.19 11.72 -11.60
CA ASP A 38 9.11 12.80 -11.19
C ASP A 38 9.12 13.00 -9.68
N LYS A 39 7.94 12.92 -9.04
CA LYS A 39 7.83 13.00 -7.58
C LYS A 39 8.47 11.81 -6.89
N LEU A 40 8.29 10.60 -7.43
CA LEU A 40 8.94 9.41 -6.87
C LEU A 40 10.46 9.52 -6.94
N LYS A 41 11.00 10.01 -8.06
CA LYS A 41 12.45 10.23 -8.22
C LYS A 41 12.98 11.26 -7.22
N GLU A 42 12.34 12.43 -7.14
CA GLU A 42 12.69 13.49 -6.18
C GLU A 42 12.74 12.95 -4.73
N PHE A 43 11.69 12.20 -4.32
CA PHE A 43 11.61 11.67 -2.97
C PHE A 43 12.59 10.52 -2.73
N ALA A 44 12.83 9.66 -3.71
CA ALA A 44 13.83 8.60 -3.59
C ALA A 44 15.23 9.18 -3.34
N GLU A 45 15.63 10.20 -4.10
CA GLU A 45 16.90 10.90 -3.92
C GLU A 45 16.96 11.59 -2.54
N SER A 46 15.92 12.30 -2.16
CA SER A 46 15.85 13.01 -0.88
C SER A 46 15.97 12.05 0.31
N ILE A 47 15.18 10.97 0.35
CA ILE A 47 15.17 9.99 1.44
C ILE A 47 16.52 9.26 1.51
N SER A 48 17.04 8.83 0.36
CA SER A 48 18.34 8.12 0.31
C SER A 48 19.49 8.97 0.86
N ASN A 49 19.53 10.25 0.50
CA ASN A 49 20.56 11.19 0.96
C ASN A 49 20.45 11.48 2.47
N SER A 50 19.22 11.62 2.97
CA SER A 50 18.96 11.98 4.38
C SER A 50 19.22 10.81 5.34
N HIS A 51 18.87 9.58 4.96
CA HIS A 51 18.87 8.42 5.87
C HIS A 51 19.93 7.37 5.55
N LYS A 52 20.70 7.53 4.46
CA LYS A 52 21.76 6.59 4.02
C LYS A 52 21.25 5.16 3.80
N VAL A 53 20.01 5.01 3.34
CA VAL A 53 19.37 3.76 2.95
C VAL A 53 19.22 3.68 1.44
N LYS A 54 19.03 2.48 0.90
CA LYS A 54 18.71 2.32 -0.53
C LYS A 54 17.24 2.65 -0.74
N VAL A 55 16.97 3.53 -1.69
CA VAL A 55 15.61 3.86 -2.10
C VAL A 55 15.51 3.72 -3.61
N ASP A 56 14.57 2.93 -4.06
CA ASP A 56 14.24 2.79 -5.48
C ASP A 56 12.75 3.05 -5.69
N PHE A 57 12.32 3.16 -6.93
CA PHE A 57 10.92 3.44 -7.22
C PHE A 57 10.46 2.82 -8.53
N ILE A 58 9.17 2.51 -8.59
CA ILE A 58 8.48 2.08 -9.80
C ILE A 58 7.21 2.92 -10.00
N PRO A 59 7.13 3.71 -11.09
CA PRO A 59 5.87 4.38 -11.44
C PRO A 59 4.83 3.32 -11.82
N SER A 60 3.65 3.38 -11.17
CA SER A 60 2.59 2.43 -11.43
C SER A 60 1.22 3.05 -11.15
N ASP A 61 0.24 2.74 -11.99
CA ASP A 61 -1.16 3.07 -11.75
C ASP A 61 -1.91 1.80 -11.29
N LEU A 62 -2.29 1.77 -10.02
CA LEU A 62 -3.00 0.62 -9.43
C LEU A 62 -4.44 0.46 -9.93
N SER A 63 -4.94 1.34 -10.80
CA SER A 63 -6.16 1.09 -11.55
C SER A 63 -5.93 0.15 -12.75
N ASP A 64 -4.68 -0.07 -13.15
CA ASP A 64 -4.31 -1.07 -14.16
C ASP A 64 -4.29 -2.47 -13.52
N PRO A 65 -4.99 -3.46 -14.08
CA PRO A 65 -4.95 -4.85 -13.62
C PRO A 65 -3.55 -5.48 -13.59
N ALA A 66 -2.65 -5.06 -14.47
CA ALA A 66 -1.28 -5.60 -14.55
C ALA A 66 -0.35 -5.03 -13.46
N ALA A 67 -0.67 -3.85 -12.93
CA ALA A 67 0.20 -3.11 -12.01
C ALA A 67 0.75 -3.92 -10.81
N PRO A 68 -0.05 -4.73 -10.09
CA PRO A 68 0.47 -5.53 -8.99
C PRO A 68 1.54 -6.55 -9.43
N GLN A 69 1.36 -7.18 -10.59
CA GLN A 69 2.33 -8.14 -11.14
C GLN A 69 3.59 -7.44 -11.61
N ASP A 70 3.48 -6.26 -12.22
CA ASP A 70 4.63 -5.48 -12.68
C ASP A 70 5.49 -4.99 -11.51
N ILE A 71 4.86 -4.54 -10.42
CA ILE A 71 5.54 -4.19 -9.17
C ILE A 71 6.29 -5.40 -8.61
N TYR A 72 5.66 -6.56 -8.57
CA TYR A 72 6.31 -7.78 -8.11
C TYR A 72 7.51 -8.17 -8.98
N ASN A 73 7.33 -8.15 -10.30
CA ASN A 73 8.39 -8.45 -11.27
C ASN A 73 9.57 -7.49 -11.13
N PHE A 74 9.30 -6.21 -10.95
CA PHE A 74 10.34 -5.21 -10.66
C PHE A 74 11.13 -5.57 -9.39
N CYS A 75 10.45 -5.87 -8.29
CA CYS A 75 11.13 -6.26 -7.07
C CYS A 75 11.94 -7.55 -7.24
N LYS A 76 11.39 -8.55 -7.91
CA LYS A 76 12.06 -9.83 -8.17
C LYS A 76 13.30 -9.68 -9.05
N ASN A 77 13.20 -8.94 -10.15
CA ASN A 77 14.30 -8.74 -11.11
C ASN A 77 15.48 -7.96 -10.49
N ASN A 78 15.21 -7.11 -9.50
CA ASN A 78 16.24 -6.38 -8.77
C ASN A 78 16.68 -7.08 -7.46
N ASN A 79 16.20 -8.29 -7.20
CA ASN A 79 16.47 -9.05 -5.98
C ASN A 79 16.09 -8.30 -4.69
N TYR A 80 15.03 -7.49 -4.71
CA TYR A 80 14.52 -6.80 -3.53
C TYR A 80 13.63 -7.75 -2.70
N GLN A 81 14.06 -8.04 -1.48
CA GLN A 81 13.28 -8.82 -0.54
C GLN A 81 12.30 -7.90 0.19
N ILE A 82 11.02 -8.00 -0.14
CA ILE A 82 9.99 -7.21 0.51
C ILE A 82 9.57 -7.91 1.80
N ASP A 83 9.93 -7.32 2.94
CA ASP A 83 9.55 -7.79 4.27
C ASP A 83 8.37 -7.00 4.84
N ILE A 84 8.14 -5.79 4.34
CA ILE A 84 7.01 -4.96 4.74
C ILE A 84 6.32 -4.43 3.48
N LEU A 85 5.02 -4.70 3.34
CA LEU A 85 4.16 -4.14 2.31
C LEU A 85 3.20 -3.13 2.93
N VAL A 86 3.26 -1.88 2.49
CA VAL A 86 2.35 -0.82 2.92
C VAL A 86 1.36 -0.50 1.79
N ASN A 87 0.15 -0.99 1.94
CA ASN A 87 -0.98 -0.69 1.07
C ASN A 87 -1.63 0.62 1.52
N ASN A 88 -1.12 1.74 1.00
CA ASN A 88 -1.57 3.09 1.35
C ASN A 88 -2.26 3.81 0.17
N ALA A 89 -2.03 3.41 -1.07
CA ALA A 89 -2.62 4.07 -2.22
C ALA A 89 -4.14 4.16 -2.12
N GLY A 90 -4.66 5.36 -2.36
CA GLY A 90 -6.09 5.61 -2.34
C GLY A 90 -6.40 7.07 -2.64
N TYR A 91 -7.65 7.34 -2.95
CA TYR A 91 -8.19 8.68 -3.18
C TYR A 91 -9.68 8.69 -2.85
N GLY A 92 -10.30 9.86 -2.81
CA GLY A 92 -11.74 10.01 -2.64
C GLY A 92 -12.39 10.55 -3.91
N ILE A 93 -13.60 10.13 -4.22
CA ILE A 93 -14.45 10.70 -5.26
C ILE A 93 -15.36 11.73 -4.60
N LYS A 94 -15.29 12.99 -5.07
CA LYS A 94 -16.08 14.09 -4.51
C LYS A 94 -17.41 14.33 -5.25
N THR A 95 -17.58 13.67 -6.39
CA THR A 95 -18.79 13.74 -7.22
C THR A 95 -19.89 12.87 -6.62
N PRO A 96 -21.16 13.30 -6.63
CA PRO A 96 -22.29 12.46 -6.24
C PRO A 96 -22.34 11.15 -7.02
N PHE A 97 -22.75 10.06 -6.37
CA PHE A 97 -22.68 8.71 -6.94
C PHE A 97 -23.40 8.54 -8.28
N HIS A 98 -24.56 9.19 -8.45
CA HIS A 98 -25.34 9.11 -9.68
C HIS A 98 -24.76 9.93 -10.85
N GLU A 99 -23.74 10.74 -10.59
CA GLU A 99 -23.02 11.55 -11.59
C GLU A 99 -21.65 10.95 -11.97
N THR A 100 -21.21 9.90 -11.27
CA THR A 100 -19.97 9.19 -11.61
C THR A 100 -20.25 8.12 -12.67
N SER A 101 -19.23 7.82 -13.48
CA SER A 101 -19.31 6.69 -14.42
C SER A 101 -19.00 5.37 -13.72
N MET A 102 -19.53 4.25 -14.24
CA MET A 102 -19.13 2.92 -13.76
C MET A 102 -17.63 2.68 -13.93
N GLU A 103 -17.01 3.23 -14.97
CA GLU A 103 -15.56 3.14 -15.17
C GLU A 103 -14.78 3.80 -14.02
N ASP A 104 -15.22 4.96 -13.53
CA ASP A 104 -14.57 5.64 -12.39
C ASP A 104 -14.77 4.85 -11.10
N GLU A 105 -15.96 4.29 -10.87
CA GLU A 105 -16.23 3.43 -9.72
C GLU A 105 -15.40 2.13 -9.75
N GLU A 106 -15.27 1.50 -10.90
CA GLU A 106 -14.43 0.31 -11.07
C GLU A 106 -12.94 0.62 -10.82
N LYS A 107 -12.42 1.73 -11.36
CA LYS A 107 -11.06 2.19 -11.06
C LYS A 107 -10.86 2.45 -9.57
N PHE A 108 -11.86 3.07 -8.93
CA PHE A 108 -11.85 3.34 -7.50
C PHE A 108 -11.77 2.05 -6.67
N ILE A 109 -12.67 1.10 -6.94
CA ILE A 109 -12.68 -0.22 -6.30
C ILE A 109 -11.33 -0.94 -6.55
N ARG A 110 -10.80 -0.84 -7.76
CA ARG A 110 -9.54 -1.47 -8.11
C ARG A 110 -8.38 -0.92 -7.30
N VAL A 111 -8.25 0.39 -7.19
CA VAL A 111 -7.15 1.02 -6.41
C VAL A 111 -7.28 0.74 -4.92
N LEU A 112 -8.46 0.88 -4.32
CA LEU A 112 -8.62 0.79 -2.87
C LEU A 112 -8.85 -0.64 -2.37
N GLY A 113 -9.25 -1.56 -3.25
CA GLY A 113 -9.63 -2.93 -2.88
C GLY A 113 -8.82 -3.97 -3.63
N VAL A 114 -9.04 -4.10 -4.95
CA VAL A 114 -8.49 -5.21 -5.75
C VAL A 114 -6.96 -5.20 -5.73
N SER A 115 -6.31 -4.03 -5.87
CA SER A 115 -4.86 -3.93 -5.85
C SER A 115 -4.25 -4.33 -4.50
N VAL A 116 -4.93 -3.99 -3.40
CA VAL A 116 -4.53 -4.38 -2.03
C VAL A 116 -4.56 -5.90 -1.89
N ILE A 117 -5.65 -6.55 -2.38
CA ILE A 117 -5.77 -8.01 -2.37
C ILE A 117 -4.66 -8.64 -3.23
N ALA A 118 -4.47 -8.14 -4.45
CA ALA A 118 -3.50 -8.67 -5.41
C ALA A 118 -2.06 -8.57 -4.88
N LEU A 119 -1.64 -7.40 -4.40
CA LEU A 119 -0.31 -7.21 -3.82
C LEU A 119 -0.11 -8.10 -2.59
N SER A 120 -1.09 -8.14 -1.68
CA SER A 120 -1.00 -9.03 -0.52
C SER A 120 -0.84 -10.49 -0.95
N LYS A 121 -1.65 -10.96 -1.91
CA LYS A 121 -1.60 -12.34 -2.42
C LYS A 121 -0.26 -12.70 -3.06
N ILE A 122 0.36 -11.76 -3.78
CA ILE A 122 1.63 -11.99 -4.48
C ILE A 122 2.81 -12.01 -3.50
N PHE A 123 2.84 -11.15 -2.47
CA PHE A 123 3.98 -11.03 -1.56
C PHE A 123 3.93 -11.98 -0.35
N ILE A 124 2.75 -12.41 0.11
CA ILE A 124 2.59 -13.34 1.25
C ILE A 124 3.43 -14.62 1.10
N PRO A 125 3.44 -15.34 -0.05
CA PRO A 125 4.19 -16.59 -0.14
C PRO A 125 5.67 -16.43 0.23
N GLY A 126 6.35 -15.43 -0.32
CA GLY A 126 7.76 -15.18 0.01
C GLY A 126 7.98 -14.74 1.47
N MET A 127 7.03 -14.05 2.08
CA MET A 127 7.07 -13.71 3.51
C MET A 127 6.94 -14.97 4.37
N LEU A 128 6.04 -15.88 4.01
CA LEU A 128 5.85 -17.16 4.72
C LEU A 128 7.07 -18.08 4.60
N GLU A 129 7.67 -18.19 3.41
CA GLU A 129 8.90 -18.96 3.19
C GLU A 129 10.05 -18.52 4.09
N ARG A 130 10.12 -17.21 4.37
CA ARG A 130 11.14 -16.62 5.25
C ARG A 130 10.75 -16.64 6.73
N GLY A 131 9.51 -16.96 7.06
CA GLY A 131 8.98 -16.84 8.42
C GLY A 131 8.98 -15.41 8.96
N ASN A 132 9.02 -14.41 8.07
CA ASN A 132 9.07 -12.99 8.43
C ASN A 132 8.37 -12.15 7.36
N GLY A 133 7.37 -11.39 7.75
CA GLY A 133 6.67 -10.47 6.87
C GLY A 133 5.67 -9.60 7.62
N LYS A 134 5.41 -8.41 7.07
CA LYS A 134 4.39 -7.52 7.61
C LYS A 134 3.61 -6.90 6.47
N ILE A 135 2.30 -6.86 6.61
CA ILE A 135 1.43 -6.11 5.69
C ILE A 135 0.66 -5.07 6.50
N MET A 136 0.80 -3.83 6.08
CA MET A 136 0.05 -2.70 6.62
C MET A 136 -0.97 -2.24 5.58
N ILE A 137 -2.23 -2.14 5.97
CA ILE A 137 -3.31 -1.59 5.14
C ILE A 137 -3.78 -0.29 5.77
N ILE A 138 -3.62 0.82 5.06
CA ILE A 138 -4.07 2.12 5.55
C ILE A 138 -5.59 2.20 5.37
N SER A 139 -6.29 2.13 6.48
CA SER A 139 -7.73 2.24 6.55
C SER A 139 -8.20 3.71 6.65
N SER A 140 -9.30 3.95 7.29
CA SER A 140 -9.86 5.29 7.52
C SER A 140 -10.90 5.23 8.62
N VAL A 141 -11.07 6.32 9.34
CA VAL A 141 -12.22 6.55 10.25
C VAL A 141 -13.57 6.33 9.53
N ALA A 142 -13.61 6.52 8.21
CA ALA A 142 -14.80 6.25 7.41
C ALA A 142 -15.24 4.77 7.41
N ALA A 143 -14.37 3.85 7.84
CA ALA A 143 -14.73 2.44 8.02
C ALA A 143 -15.66 2.22 9.22
N PHE A 144 -15.72 3.17 10.15
CA PHE A 144 -16.49 3.09 11.39
C PHE A 144 -17.51 4.21 11.52
N ALA A 145 -17.34 5.30 10.76
CA ALA A 145 -18.25 6.45 10.76
C ALA A 145 -19.58 6.12 10.08
N PRO A 146 -20.64 6.87 10.37
CA PRO A 146 -21.91 6.82 9.63
C PRO A 146 -21.66 7.06 8.12
N PRO A 147 -22.51 6.49 7.24
CA PRO A 147 -22.39 6.71 5.80
C PRO A 147 -22.34 8.19 5.42
N SER A 148 -21.48 8.53 4.49
CA SER A 148 -21.40 9.89 3.92
C SER A 148 -22.33 10.03 2.72
N ALA A 149 -22.93 11.19 2.55
CA ALA A 149 -23.72 11.51 1.36
C ALA A 149 -22.86 11.64 0.09
N ILE A 150 -21.57 11.80 0.25
CA ILE A 150 -20.55 11.82 -0.81
C ILE A 150 -19.64 10.62 -0.61
N GLN A 151 -19.05 10.07 -1.67
CA GLN A 151 -18.14 8.92 -1.60
C GLN A 151 -18.84 7.62 -1.16
N ALA A 152 -19.91 7.26 -1.84
CA ALA A 152 -20.74 6.09 -1.49
C ALA A 152 -19.95 4.79 -1.29
N LEU A 153 -18.86 4.58 -2.02
CA LEU A 153 -18.02 3.36 -1.92
C LEU A 153 -16.84 3.49 -0.95
N TYR A 154 -16.44 4.69 -0.54
CA TYR A 154 -15.21 4.84 0.26
C TYR A 154 -15.30 4.14 1.63
N GLY A 155 -16.32 4.46 2.42
CA GLY A 155 -16.55 3.80 3.70
C GLY A 155 -16.73 2.28 3.58
N PRO A 156 -17.63 1.80 2.70
CA PRO A 156 -17.79 0.35 2.46
C PRO A 156 -16.49 -0.37 2.09
N ILE A 157 -15.66 0.20 1.20
CA ILE A 157 -14.37 -0.42 0.83
C ILE A 157 -13.41 -0.42 2.03
N LYS A 158 -13.33 0.66 2.80
CA LYS A 158 -12.46 0.71 3.98
C LYS A 158 -12.91 -0.28 5.06
N THR A 159 -14.21 -0.46 5.27
CA THR A 159 -14.75 -1.51 6.14
C THR A 159 -14.39 -2.92 5.63
N PHE A 160 -14.53 -3.15 4.33
CA PHE A 160 -14.11 -4.41 3.71
C PHE A 160 -12.61 -4.67 3.93
N MET A 161 -11.75 -3.63 3.78
CA MET A 161 -10.31 -3.77 4.00
C MET A 161 -9.95 -4.09 5.44
N ASN A 162 -10.66 -3.54 6.45
CA ASN A 162 -10.47 -3.91 7.85
C ASN A 162 -10.75 -5.40 8.04
N ARG A 163 -11.91 -5.89 7.60
CA ARG A 163 -12.27 -7.31 7.70
C ARG A 163 -11.34 -8.24 6.95
N PHE A 164 -10.87 -7.80 5.77
CA PHE A 164 -9.86 -8.54 5.00
C PHE A 164 -8.55 -8.65 5.78
N SER A 165 -8.06 -7.57 6.38
CA SER A 165 -6.86 -7.57 7.22
C SER A 165 -7.00 -8.51 8.42
N ASP A 166 -8.13 -8.45 9.16
CA ASP A 166 -8.41 -9.34 10.29
C ASP A 166 -8.34 -10.81 9.86
N SER A 167 -8.98 -11.14 8.73
CA SER A 167 -9.00 -12.50 8.19
C SER A 167 -7.60 -12.98 7.81
N LEU A 168 -6.79 -12.13 7.16
CA LEU A 168 -5.41 -12.49 6.84
C LEU A 168 -4.56 -12.64 8.11
N ASN A 169 -4.76 -11.79 9.11
CA ASN A 169 -4.01 -11.88 10.37
C ASN A 169 -4.29 -13.21 11.10
N ILE A 170 -5.56 -13.63 11.17
CA ILE A 170 -5.92 -14.93 11.73
C ILE A 170 -5.23 -16.09 10.98
N ASN A 171 -5.15 -16.01 9.65
CA ASN A 171 -4.60 -17.08 8.82
C ASN A 171 -3.06 -17.14 8.84
N TYR A 172 -2.37 -16.03 9.05
CA TYR A 172 -0.91 -15.95 8.79
C TYR A 172 -0.06 -15.49 9.96
N ASN A 173 -0.63 -14.86 11.00
CA ASN A 173 0.13 -14.35 12.15
C ASN A 173 0.96 -15.47 12.81
N HIS A 174 0.39 -16.65 13.06
CA HIS A 174 1.10 -17.79 13.64
C HIS A 174 2.20 -18.39 12.75
N LYS A 175 2.31 -17.92 11.49
CA LYS A 175 3.34 -18.30 10.51
C LYS A 175 4.41 -17.22 10.33
N GLY A 176 4.45 -16.23 11.24
CA GLY A 176 5.42 -15.13 11.19
C GLY A 176 5.08 -14.01 10.22
N CYS A 177 3.86 -13.96 9.68
CA CYS A 177 3.39 -12.87 8.86
C CYS A 177 2.32 -12.07 9.63
N LEU A 178 2.68 -10.86 10.06
CA LEU A 178 1.81 -9.98 10.83
C LEU A 178 1.08 -9.00 9.90
N LEU A 179 -0.22 -8.85 10.10
CA LEU A 179 -1.04 -7.91 9.37
C LEU A 179 -1.65 -6.87 10.32
N TYR A 180 -1.52 -5.63 9.93
CA TYR A 180 -2.06 -4.50 10.68
C TYR A 180 -2.95 -3.65 9.78
N THR A 181 -4.11 -3.26 10.31
CA THR A 181 -4.84 -2.09 9.82
C THR A 181 -4.46 -0.93 10.74
N SER A 182 -3.90 0.15 10.22
CA SER A 182 -3.82 1.36 11.00
C SER A 182 -5.07 2.18 10.76
N ASP A 183 -5.78 2.46 11.81
CA ASP A 183 -6.67 3.60 11.85
C ASP A 183 -5.78 4.82 12.04
N ALA A 184 -5.76 5.75 11.09
CA ALA A 184 -4.90 6.94 11.14
C ALA A 184 -5.31 7.94 12.25
N ALA A 185 -6.14 7.51 13.20
CA ALA A 185 -6.70 8.34 14.27
C ALA A 185 -6.15 8.00 15.66
N ASP A 186 -5.34 6.96 15.82
CA ASP A 186 -4.93 6.47 17.15
C ASP A 186 -3.43 6.62 17.47
N GLU A 187 -2.71 7.55 16.78
CA GLU A 187 -1.38 7.98 17.23
C GLU A 187 -1.18 9.49 17.10
#